data_11c4699d7fba963494f0c708c3820b43
#
_entry.id   11c4699d7fba963494f0c708c3820b43
#
_cell.length_a   1.000
_cell.length_b   1.000
_cell.length_c   1.000
_cell.angle_alpha   90.00
_cell.angle_beta   90.00
_cell.angle_gamma   90.00
#
_symmetry.space_group_name_H-M   'P 1'
#
loop_
_entity.id
_entity.type
_entity.pdbx_description
1 polymer ?
#
loop_
_entity_poly.entity_id
_entity_poly.type
_entity_poly.pdbx_seq_one_letter_code
_entity_poly.pdbx_strand_id
1 'polypeptide(L)'
;MTASHNRNINNPKNHSHMKAFIATVFFFCLSAVLQARDMKQLFVQMPTELLPELSADNKLDCIDFLASGMKATVQNKFGENSSLLVINDKYALMKVSSAMQCEMRLLTDGSDSLICIVKTYYTPGAESTVEFYDTKWHKQPSSAYLTMPSLKDFETSPLCNTQAPKPGTVLIQARLSDSEDAITFTLDCWDSNPDLRNQLEQCLKKELPYRWQKNRFEPSSTQ
;
A
#
# COMPACT_ATOMS: atom_id res chain seq x y z
N MET A 1 35.77 70.25 43.52
CA MET A 1 35.99 69.93 42.06
C MET A 1 36.22 68.44 41.97
N THR A 2 35.24 67.66 41.64
CA THR A 2 35.37 66.21 41.42
C THR A 2 34.61 65.86 40.16
N ALA A 3 35.35 65.47 39.15
CA ALA A 3 34.90 65.09 37.85
C ALA A 3 34.35 63.66 37.88
N SER A 4 33.08 63.47 37.55
CA SER A 4 32.41 62.20 37.36
C SER A 4 32.80 61.60 36.00
N HIS A 5 33.38 60.42 36.03
CA HIS A 5 33.75 59.64 34.83
C HIS A 5 32.66 58.62 34.52
N ASN A 6 31.84 58.96 33.57
CA ASN A 6 30.76 58.10 33.07
C ASN A 6 31.29 57.19 31.99
N ARG A 7 31.47 55.86 32.31
CA ARG A 7 31.90 54.85 31.33
C ARG A 7 30.65 54.24 30.67
N ASN A 8 30.49 54.61 29.44
CA ASN A 8 29.48 54.03 28.55
C ASN A 8 29.95 52.66 28.07
N ILE A 9 29.34 51.56 28.57
CA ILE A 9 29.66 50.20 28.15
C ILE A 9 28.56 49.75 27.18
N ASN A 10 28.65 50.21 25.95
CA ASN A 10 27.92 49.58 24.86
C ASN A 10 28.91 48.73 24.05
N ASN A 11 28.90 47.42 24.31
CA ASN A 11 29.72 46.47 23.61
C ASN A 11 28.86 45.80 22.50
N PRO A 12 28.98 46.21 21.21
CA PRO A 12 28.14 45.70 20.12
C PRO A 12 28.46 44.25 19.69
N LYS A 13 29.53 43.64 20.25
CA LYS A 13 29.99 42.29 19.86
C LYS A 13 29.08 41.16 20.37
N ASN A 14 28.36 41.34 21.48
CA ASN A 14 27.54 40.29 22.07
C ASN A 14 26.23 40.05 21.29
N HIS A 15 25.67 41.03 20.57
CA HIS A 15 24.44 40.86 19.80
C HIS A 15 24.64 40.08 18.49
N SER A 16 25.83 40.10 17.92
CA SER A 16 26.13 39.32 16.71
C SER A 16 26.21 37.82 16.97
N HIS A 17 26.89 37.42 18.07
CA HIS A 17 26.99 36.01 18.44
C HIS A 17 25.67 35.40 18.88
N MET A 18 24.82 36.17 19.54
CA MET A 18 23.49 35.72 19.96
C MET A 18 22.54 35.54 18.75
N LYS A 19 22.60 36.43 17.75
CA LYS A 19 21.84 36.28 16.50
C LYS A 19 22.32 35.07 15.68
N ALA A 20 23.62 34.84 15.60
CA ALA A 20 24.20 33.67 14.93
C ALA A 20 23.80 32.36 15.62
N PHE A 21 23.81 32.31 16.95
CA PHE A 21 23.40 31.13 17.73
C PHE A 21 21.91 30.82 17.56
N ILE A 22 21.06 31.83 17.60
CA ILE A 22 19.59 31.65 17.34
C ILE A 22 19.33 31.16 15.91
N ALA A 23 20.05 31.70 14.91
CA ALA A 23 19.91 31.24 13.53
C ALA A 23 20.37 29.81 13.33
N THR A 24 21.45 29.39 14.01
CA THR A 24 21.98 28.02 13.95
C THR A 24 21.02 27.03 14.63
N VAL A 25 20.45 27.38 15.78
CA VAL A 25 19.42 26.54 16.47
C VAL A 25 18.15 26.44 15.67
N PHE A 26 17.72 27.52 15.00
CA PHE A 26 16.53 27.51 14.12
C PHE A 26 16.75 26.66 12.87
N PHE A 27 17.96 26.66 12.30
CA PHE A 27 18.32 25.81 11.15
C PHE A 27 18.43 24.32 11.54
N PHE A 28 18.85 24.02 12.77
CA PHE A 28 18.92 22.65 13.28
C PHE A 28 17.54 22.07 13.63
N CYS A 29 16.57 22.92 14.03
CA CYS A 29 15.18 22.49 14.26
C CYS A 29 14.38 22.28 12.96
N LEU A 30 14.83 22.81 11.82
CA LEU A 30 14.15 22.66 10.53
C LEU A 30 14.57 21.38 9.78
N SER A 31 15.60 20.68 10.24
CA SER A 31 15.89 19.31 9.83
C SER A 31 15.04 18.32 10.65
N ALA A 32 13.73 18.59 10.81
CA ALA A 32 12.76 17.55 11.07
C ALA A 32 12.86 16.61 9.87
N VAL A 33 13.67 15.58 10.03
CA VAL A 33 13.86 14.48 9.09
C VAL A 33 12.49 14.06 8.61
N LEU A 34 12.18 14.35 7.36
CA LEU A 34 11.08 13.66 6.65
C LEU A 34 11.53 12.19 6.62
N GLN A 35 11.26 11.50 7.71
CA GLN A 35 11.53 10.09 7.79
C GLN A 35 10.51 9.45 6.86
N ALA A 36 10.96 9.08 5.67
CA ALA A 36 10.13 8.32 4.74
C ALA A 36 9.63 7.09 5.52
N ARG A 37 8.32 7.00 5.73
CA ARG A 37 7.71 5.87 6.44
C ARG A 37 7.93 4.64 5.59
N ASP A 38 8.55 3.63 6.15
CA ASP A 38 8.67 2.32 5.52
C ASP A 38 7.37 1.51 5.70
N MET A 39 7.22 0.46 4.92
CA MET A 39 6.03 -0.39 5.00
C MET A 39 5.87 -1.07 6.37
N LYS A 40 6.96 -1.34 7.09
CA LYS A 40 6.90 -1.94 8.43
C LYS A 40 6.17 -1.02 9.41
N GLN A 41 6.56 0.27 9.42
CA GLN A 41 5.91 1.28 10.26
C GLN A 41 4.43 1.46 9.87
N LEU A 42 4.15 1.52 8.56
CA LEU A 42 2.79 1.64 8.07
C LEU A 42 1.94 0.42 8.44
N PHE A 43 2.46 -0.79 8.30
CA PHE A 43 1.76 -2.02 8.68
C PHE A 43 1.39 -2.05 10.16
N VAL A 44 2.33 -1.69 11.04
CA VAL A 44 2.05 -1.63 12.50
C VAL A 44 1.03 -0.54 12.84
N GLN A 45 1.11 0.63 12.18
CA GLN A 45 0.22 1.77 12.41
C GLN A 45 -1.14 1.65 11.72
N MET A 46 -1.35 0.62 10.88
CA MET A 46 -2.62 0.41 10.18
C MET A 46 -3.78 0.32 11.18
N PRO A 47 -4.86 1.12 11.01
CA PRO A 47 -6.04 1.05 11.85
C PRO A 47 -6.64 -0.36 11.90
N THR A 48 -7.10 -0.78 13.08
CA THR A 48 -7.65 -2.13 13.27
C THR A 48 -8.93 -2.34 12.43
N GLU A 49 -9.64 -1.27 12.11
CA GLU A 49 -10.85 -1.30 11.28
C GLU A 49 -10.58 -1.77 9.85
N LEU A 50 -9.34 -1.57 9.36
CA LEU A 50 -8.95 -2.02 8.02
C LEU A 50 -8.61 -3.50 7.95
N LEU A 51 -8.21 -4.08 9.07
CA LEU A 51 -7.91 -5.51 9.19
C LEU A 51 -8.30 -6.00 10.59
N PRO A 52 -9.63 -6.11 10.85
CA PRO A 52 -10.16 -6.35 12.19
C PRO A 52 -9.77 -7.70 12.80
N GLU A 53 -9.32 -8.65 11.98
CA GLU A 53 -8.80 -9.95 12.41
C GLU A 53 -7.56 -9.80 13.28
N LEU A 54 -6.72 -8.78 13.03
CA LEU A 54 -5.45 -8.57 13.72
C LEU A 54 -5.56 -7.46 14.77
N SER A 55 -5.06 -7.73 15.98
CA SER A 55 -4.79 -6.69 16.96
C SER A 55 -3.52 -5.88 16.61
N ALA A 56 -3.30 -4.78 17.31
CA ALA A 56 -2.04 -4.03 17.22
C ALA A 56 -0.85 -4.92 17.65
N ASP A 57 -1.02 -5.70 18.73
CA ASP A 57 -0.01 -6.61 19.24
C ASP A 57 0.31 -7.72 18.22
N ASN A 58 -0.71 -8.32 17.57
CA ASN A 58 -0.48 -9.31 16.51
C ASN A 58 0.42 -8.77 15.38
N LYS A 59 0.23 -7.50 14.99
CA LYS A 59 1.05 -6.87 13.94
C LYS A 59 2.49 -6.66 14.39
N LEU A 60 2.70 -6.23 15.65
CA LEU A 60 4.03 -6.09 16.24
C LEU A 60 4.73 -7.45 16.35
N ASP A 61 4.05 -8.47 16.88
CA ASP A 61 4.58 -9.83 17.01
C ASP A 61 5.04 -10.39 15.65
N CYS A 62 4.26 -10.15 14.58
CA CYS A 62 4.67 -10.56 13.24
C CYS A 62 5.99 -9.91 12.79
N ILE A 63 6.18 -8.62 13.08
CA ILE A 63 7.43 -7.91 12.75
C ILE A 63 8.60 -8.47 13.57
N ASP A 64 8.40 -8.68 14.87
CA ASP A 64 9.44 -9.17 15.79
C ASP A 64 9.85 -10.61 15.45
N PHE A 65 8.89 -11.47 15.08
CA PHE A 65 9.18 -12.83 14.62
C PHE A 65 10.03 -12.84 13.35
N LEU A 66 9.69 -12.00 12.35
CA LEU A 66 10.52 -11.89 11.15
C LEU A 66 11.92 -11.34 11.45
N ALA A 67 12.03 -10.33 12.30
CA ALA A 67 13.32 -9.78 12.71
C ALA A 67 14.20 -10.82 13.42
N SER A 68 13.56 -11.77 14.13
CA SER A 68 14.23 -12.88 14.83
C SER A 68 14.46 -14.11 13.95
N GLY A 69 14.13 -14.05 12.64
CA GLY A 69 14.24 -15.18 11.72
C GLY A 69 13.23 -16.29 11.95
N MET A 70 12.17 -16.01 12.71
CA MET A 70 11.08 -16.95 12.99
C MET A 70 9.95 -16.80 11.96
N LYS A 71 9.09 -17.83 11.89
CA LYS A 71 7.86 -17.76 11.12
C LYS A 71 6.90 -16.74 11.76
N ALA A 72 6.56 -15.68 11.05
CA ALA A 72 5.66 -14.64 11.52
C ALA A 72 4.19 -15.10 11.44
N THR A 73 3.80 -15.98 12.36
CA THR A 73 2.43 -16.52 12.44
C THR A 73 1.88 -16.25 13.83
N VAL A 74 0.70 -15.67 13.89
CA VAL A 74 -0.04 -15.32 15.11
C VAL A 74 -1.46 -15.88 15.04
N GLN A 75 -2.06 -16.17 16.19
CA GLN A 75 -3.49 -16.46 16.26
C GLN A 75 -4.26 -15.14 16.22
N ASN A 76 -5.17 -15.00 15.26
CA ASN A 76 -6.00 -13.81 15.13
C ASN A 76 -7.20 -13.83 16.08
N LYS A 77 -7.98 -12.74 16.12
CA LYS A 77 -9.13 -12.57 17.01
C LYS A 77 -10.25 -13.62 16.81
N PHE A 78 -10.27 -14.28 15.66
CA PHE A 78 -11.27 -15.31 15.33
C PHE A 78 -10.75 -16.73 15.54
N GLY A 79 -9.54 -16.88 16.09
CA GLY A 79 -8.95 -18.18 16.40
C GLY A 79 -8.23 -18.85 15.23
N GLU A 80 -8.18 -18.20 14.04
CA GLU A 80 -7.41 -18.70 12.91
C GLU A 80 -5.94 -18.23 12.97
N ASN A 81 -5.08 -18.90 12.22
CA ASN A 81 -3.70 -18.49 12.05
C ASN A 81 -3.55 -17.46 10.94
N SER A 82 -3.04 -16.29 11.28
CA SER A 82 -2.61 -15.27 10.34
C SER A 82 -1.09 -15.25 10.23
N SER A 83 -0.56 -15.04 9.02
CA SER A 83 0.88 -15.08 8.77
C SER A 83 1.32 -13.91 7.88
N LEU A 84 2.28 -13.12 8.36
CA LEU A 84 2.99 -12.15 7.52
C LEU A 84 4.02 -12.92 6.69
N LEU A 85 3.77 -13.00 5.38
CA LEU A 85 4.56 -13.83 4.46
C LEU A 85 5.75 -13.08 3.90
N VAL A 86 5.55 -11.80 3.57
CA VAL A 86 6.58 -10.92 3.00
C VAL A 86 6.41 -9.54 3.61
N ILE A 87 7.52 -8.89 3.93
CA ILE A 87 7.58 -7.46 4.17
C ILE A 87 8.93 -6.90 3.75
N ASN A 88 8.90 -5.82 2.98
CA ASN A 88 10.07 -5.03 2.62
C ASN A 88 9.76 -3.54 2.79
N ASP A 89 10.62 -2.64 2.31
CA ASP A 89 10.45 -1.19 2.52
C ASP A 89 9.17 -0.63 1.90
N LYS A 90 8.64 -1.27 0.83
CA LYS A 90 7.48 -0.78 0.08
C LYS A 90 6.31 -1.76 -0.02
N TYR A 91 6.47 -3.01 0.38
CA TYR A 91 5.47 -4.05 0.18
C TYR A 91 5.28 -4.91 1.42
N ALA A 92 4.04 -5.33 1.68
CA ALA A 92 3.70 -6.34 2.66
C ALA A 92 2.63 -7.29 2.12
N LEU A 93 2.79 -8.58 2.44
CA LEU A 93 1.84 -9.64 2.12
C LEU A 93 1.46 -10.39 3.40
N MET A 94 0.19 -10.32 3.75
CA MET A 94 -0.40 -10.99 4.91
C MET A 94 -1.43 -12.03 4.48
N LYS A 95 -1.22 -13.30 4.82
CA LYS A 95 -2.29 -14.29 4.83
C LYS A 95 -3.07 -14.10 6.12
N VAL A 96 -4.29 -13.57 6.01
CA VAL A 96 -5.13 -13.18 7.15
C VAL A 96 -5.87 -14.39 7.72
N SER A 97 -6.39 -15.26 6.81
CA SER A 97 -7.08 -16.49 7.13
C SER A 97 -6.93 -17.52 6.01
N SER A 98 -7.61 -18.65 6.13
CA SER A 98 -7.71 -19.63 5.02
C SER A 98 -8.41 -19.05 3.79
N ALA A 99 -9.31 -18.07 3.98
CA ALA A 99 -10.16 -17.49 2.95
C ALA A 99 -9.81 -16.05 2.56
N MET A 100 -8.80 -15.43 3.19
CA MET A 100 -8.48 -14.01 2.96
C MET A 100 -6.98 -13.72 2.97
N GLN A 101 -6.55 -12.89 2.03
CA GLN A 101 -5.21 -12.32 1.92
C GLN A 101 -5.27 -10.80 1.83
N CYS A 102 -4.29 -10.13 2.40
CA CYS A 102 -4.13 -8.67 2.31
C CYS A 102 -2.74 -8.34 1.81
N GLU A 103 -2.66 -7.59 0.73
CA GLU A 103 -1.44 -7.03 0.17
C GLU A 103 -1.43 -5.51 0.35
N MET A 104 -0.27 -4.96 0.62
CA MET A 104 -0.07 -3.53 0.77
C MET A 104 1.14 -3.08 -0.03
N ARG A 105 1.03 -1.96 -0.72
CA ARG A 105 2.17 -1.34 -1.40
C ARG A 105 2.21 0.16 -1.17
N LEU A 106 3.38 0.67 -0.82
CA LEU A 106 3.69 2.09 -0.74
C LEU A 106 4.10 2.58 -2.14
N LEU A 107 3.22 3.35 -2.75
CA LEU A 107 3.41 4.00 -4.04
C LEU A 107 3.98 5.39 -3.80
N THR A 108 5.00 5.78 -4.57
CA THR A 108 5.62 7.11 -4.44
C THR A 108 5.65 7.78 -5.82
N ASP A 109 5.23 9.04 -5.86
CA ASP A 109 5.40 9.91 -7.02
C ASP A 109 5.85 11.29 -6.52
N GLY A 110 7.12 11.62 -6.76
CA GLY A 110 7.73 12.85 -6.24
C GLY A 110 7.76 12.89 -4.70
N SER A 111 7.09 13.89 -4.10
CA SER A 111 7.03 14.10 -2.65
C SER A 111 5.89 13.34 -1.96
N ASP A 112 4.90 12.88 -2.72
CA ASP A 112 3.70 12.28 -2.16
C ASP A 112 3.81 10.76 -2.12
N SER A 113 3.27 10.17 -1.06
CA SER A 113 3.23 8.73 -0.87
C SER A 113 1.80 8.28 -0.62
N LEU A 114 1.41 7.21 -1.28
CA LEU A 114 0.08 6.62 -1.23
C LEU A 114 0.19 5.13 -0.89
N ILE A 115 -0.69 4.63 -0.05
CA ILE A 115 -0.77 3.21 0.29
C ILE A 115 -1.88 2.59 -0.57
N CYS A 116 -1.54 1.61 -1.40
CA CYS A 116 -2.49 0.75 -2.08
C CYS A 116 -2.68 -0.53 -1.26
N ILE A 117 -3.93 -0.88 -0.95
CA ILE A 117 -4.32 -2.11 -0.28
C ILE A 117 -5.15 -2.95 -1.23
N VAL A 118 -4.76 -4.22 -1.38
CA VAL A 118 -5.54 -5.24 -2.07
C VAL A 118 -5.96 -6.29 -1.05
N LYS A 119 -7.28 -6.50 -0.90
CA LYS A 119 -7.82 -7.60 -0.11
C LYS A 119 -8.46 -8.60 -1.05
N THR A 120 -7.96 -9.83 -1.02
CA THR A 120 -8.44 -10.92 -1.85
C THR A 120 -9.19 -11.93 -0.99
N TYR A 121 -10.41 -12.24 -1.38
CA TYR A 121 -11.27 -13.26 -0.79
C TYR A 121 -11.33 -14.47 -1.71
N TYR A 122 -11.22 -15.69 -1.16
CA TYR A 122 -11.07 -16.93 -1.93
C TYR A 122 -12.30 -17.83 -1.89
N THR A 123 -13.45 -17.31 -1.50
CA THR A 123 -14.69 -18.09 -1.40
C THR A 123 -15.86 -17.30 -2.00
N PRO A 124 -16.51 -17.80 -3.07
CA PRO A 124 -16.37 -19.09 -3.79
C PRO A 124 -15.16 -19.17 -4.73
N GLY A 125 -14.57 -18.05 -5.12
CA GLY A 125 -13.38 -17.92 -5.96
C GLY A 125 -12.60 -16.67 -5.54
N ALA A 126 -11.52 -16.36 -6.26
CA ALA A 126 -10.66 -15.23 -5.94
C ALA A 126 -11.24 -13.90 -6.43
N GLU A 127 -11.72 -13.08 -5.51
CA GLU A 127 -12.20 -11.73 -5.77
C GLU A 127 -11.44 -10.71 -4.92
N SER A 128 -11.08 -9.57 -5.51
CA SER A 128 -10.30 -8.55 -4.81
C SER A 128 -10.98 -7.21 -4.75
N THR A 129 -10.79 -6.52 -3.63
CA THR A 129 -11.05 -5.07 -3.49
C THR A 129 -9.73 -4.32 -3.50
N VAL A 130 -9.70 -3.13 -4.12
CA VAL A 130 -8.53 -2.25 -4.16
C VAL A 130 -8.89 -0.91 -3.55
N GLU A 131 -8.16 -0.51 -2.53
CA GLU A 131 -8.38 0.71 -1.78
C GLU A 131 -7.08 1.50 -1.64
N PHE A 132 -7.21 2.82 -1.52
CA PHE A 132 -6.07 3.72 -1.40
C PHE A 132 -6.19 4.58 -0.14
N TYR A 133 -5.05 4.83 0.50
CA TYR A 133 -4.94 5.61 1.73
C TYR A 133 -3.70 6.52 1.67
N ASP A 134 -3.77 7.68 2.29
CA ASP A 134 -2.56 8.45 2.56
C ASP A 134 -1.72 7.77 3.67
N THR A 135 -0.51 8.26 3.92
CA THR A 135 0.37 7.71 4.96
C THR A 135 -0.10 7.96 6.39
N LYS A 136 -1.21 8.69 6.58
CA LYS A 136 -1.91 8.88 7.86
C LYS A 136 -3.17 8.01 7.97
N TRP A 137 -3.40 7.13 7.00
CA TRP A 137 -4.54 6.22 6.91
C TRP A 137 -5.89 6.88 6.63
N HIS A 138 -5.91 8.08 6.04
CA HIS A 138 -7.14 8.65 5.51
C HIS A 138 -7.44 8.04 4.15
N LYS A 139 -8.66 7.51 4.01
CA LYS A 139 -9.11 6.87 2.76
C LYS A 139 -9.13 7.90 1.63
N GLN A 140 -8.61 7.49 0.48
CA GLN A 140 -8.57 8.28 -0.74
C GLN A 140 -9.59 7.72 -1.76
N PRO A 141 -10.15 8.53 -2.67
CA PRO A 141 -11.09 8.05 -3.68
C PRO A 141 -10.38 7.13 -4.69
N SER A 142 -10.68 5.83 -4.67
CA SER A 142 -9.99 4.83 -5.51
C SER A 142 -10.08 5.15 -7.01
N SER A 143 -11.16 5.77 -7.47
CA SER A 143 -11.35 6.17 -8.87
C SER A 143 -10.34 7.21 -9.38
N ALA A 144 -9.69 7.96 -8.48
CA ALA A 144 -8.63 8.89 -8.85
C ALA A 144 -7.34 8.15 -9.27
N TYR A 145 -7.12 6.95 -8.73
CA TYR A 145 -5.86 6.23 -8.84
C TYR A 145 -5.95 4.96 -9.67
N LEU A 146 -7.15 4.41 -9.85
CA LEU A 146 -7.37 3.17 -10.59
C LEU A 146 -8.77 3.15 -11.18
N THR A 147 -8.86 2.82 -12.47
CA THR A 147 -10.10 2.34 -13.08
C THR A 147 -10.06 0.82 -13.03
N MET A 148 -10.93 0.22 -12.21
CA MET A 148 -11.01 -1.25 -12.12
C MET A 148 -11.36 -1.83 -13.49
N PRO A 149 -10.62 -2.85 -13.95
CA PRO A 149 -10.97 -3.52 -15.18
C PRO A 149 -12.31 -4.24 -15.05
N SER A 150 -13.00 -4.34 -16.16
CA SER A 150 -14.21 -5.14 -16.34
C SER A 150 -13.90 -6.42 -17.15
N LEU A 151 -14.81 -7.36 -17.21
CA LEU A 151 -14.67 -8.55 -18.06
C LEU A 151 -14.32 -8.20 -19.51
N LYS A 152 -14.89 -7.10 -20.02
CA LYS A 152 -14.68 -6.63 -21.41
C LYS A 152 -13.21 -6.29 -21.68
N ASP A 153 -12.46 -5.82 -20.67
CA ASP A 153 -11.05 -5.46 -20.84
C ASP A 153 -10.14 -6.69 -21.02
N PHE A 154 -10.64 -7.84 -20.61
CA PHE A 154 -9.97 -9.14 -20.81
C PHE A 154 -10.26 -9.77 -22.17
N GLU A 155 -11.29 -9.34 -22.88
CA GLU A 155 -11.62 -9.92 -24.19
C GLU A 155 -10.48 -9.76 -25.19
N THR A 156 -10.12 -10.86 -25.89
CA THR A 156 -9.09 -10.86 -26.92
C THR A 156 -9.64 -10.51 -28.31
N SER A 157 -10.95 -10.70 -28.51
CA SER A 157 -11.62 -10.45 -29.78
C SER A 157 -13.09 -10.11 -29.57
N PRO A 158 -13.66 -9.18 -30.38
CA PRO A 158 -15.11 -8.89 -30.36
C PRO A 158 -15.98 -10.11 -30.70
N LEU A 159 -15.40 -11.14 -31.35
CA LEU A 159 -16.11 -12.40 -31.69
C LEU A 159 -16.35 -13.30 -30.48
N CYS A 160 -15.67 -13.04 -29.35
CA CYS A 160 -15.89 -13.78 -28.10
C CYS A 160 -17.22 -13.44 -27.40
N ASN A 161 -17.97 -12.45 -27.90
CA ASN A 161 -19.21 -11.92 -27.32
C ASN A 161 -20.42 -12.86 -27.43
N THR A 162 -20.26 -14.14 -27.79
CA THR A 162 -21.41 -15.02 -28.10
C THR A 162 -22.10 -15.62 -26.89
N GLN A 163 -21.48 -15.62 -25.71
CA GLN A 163 -22.12 -16.04 -24.47
C GLN A 163 -21.48 -15.33 -23.27
N ALA A 164 -21.98 -14.15 -22.94
CA ALA A 164 -21.59 -13.50 -21.69
C ALA A 164 -21.79 -14.46 -20.51
N PRO A 165 -20.77 -14.70 -19.66
CA PRO A 165 -20.93 -15.53 -18.48
C PRO A 165 -22.05 -14.96 -17.61
N LYS A 166 -22.77 -15.83 -16.91
CA LYS A 166 -23.81 -15.37 -15.97
C LYS A 166 -23.18 -14.45 -14.95
N PRO A 167 -23.86 -13.35 -14.55
CA PRO A 167 -23.38 -12.49 -13.48
C PRO A 167 -23.01 -13.31 -12.24
N GLY A 168 -21.82 -13.10 -11.70
CA GLY A 168 -21.30 -13.83 -10.53
C GLY A 168 -20.47 -15.09 -10.83
N THR A 169 -20.32 -15.48 -12.12
CA THR A 169 -19.45 -16.61 -12.52
C THR A 169 -17.99 -16.21 -12.77
N VAL A 170 -17.72 -14.93 -12.93
CA VAL A 170 -16.37 -14.41 -13.19
C VAL A 170 -16.02 -13.40 -12.12
N LEU A 171 -14.94 -13.67 -11.41
CA LEU A 171 -14.41 -12.85 -10.35
C LEU A 171 -13.07 -12.26 -10.81
N ILE A 172 -12.75 -11.06 -10.34
CA ILE A 172 -11.52 -10.38 -10.70
C ILE A 172 -10.61 -10.38 -9.47
N GLN A 173 -9.48 -11.07 -9.59
CA GLN A 173 -8.42 -11.04 -8.62
C GLN A 173 -7.40 -9.96 -8.99
N ALA A 174 -6.97 -9.18 -8.01
CA ALA A 174 -5.87 -8.24 -8.12
C ALA A 174 -4.67 -8.71 -7.29
N ARG A 175 -3.45 -8.48 -7.78
CA ARG A 175 -2.20 -8.73 -7.06
C ARG A 175 -1.24 -7.57 -7.25
N LEU A 176 -0.66 -7.11 -6.16
CA LEU A 176 0.41 -6.13 -6.18
C LEU A 176 1.76 -6.82 -6.42
N SER A 177 2.64 -6.17 -7.17
CA SER A 177 4.04 -6.64 -7.28
C SER A 177 4.79 -6.35 -5.99
N ASP A 178 5.66 -7.26 -5.56
CA ASP A 178 6.55 -7.10 -4.41
C ASP A 178 7.80 -6.25 -4.71
N SER A 179 8.12 -6.07 -5.98
CA SER A 179 9.34 -5.41 -6.46
C SER A 179 9.08 -4.13 -7.26
N GLU A 180 7.94 -4.04 -7.96
CA GLU A 180 7.61 -2.92 -8.85
C GLU A 180 6.34 -2.21 -8.42
N ASP A 181 6.19 -0.93 -8.79
CA ASP A 181 4.96 -0.18 -8.59
C ASP A 181 3.93 -0.59 -9.67
N ALA A 182 3.43 -1.83 -9.52
CA ALA A 182 2.54 -2.49 -10.47
C ALA A 182 1.45 -3.29 -9.77
N ILE A 183 0.32 -3.45 -10.45
CA ILE A 183 -0.80 -4.31 -10.07
C ILE A 183 -1.19 -5.15 -11.28
N THR A 184 -1.46 -6.42 -11.07
CA THR A 184 -1.92 -7.33 -12.12
C THR A 184 -3.30 -7.86 -11.78
N PHE A 185 -4.21 -7.81 -12.75
CA PHE A 185 -5.54 -8.38 -12.63
C PHE A 185 -5.63 -9.69 -13.39
N THR A 186 -6.28 -10.69 -12.79
CA THR A 186 -6.57 -11.99 -13.39
C THR A 186 -8.04 -12.32 -13.20
N LEU A 187 -8.60 -13.12 -14.10
CA LEU A 187 -9.95 -13.63 -13.95
C LEU A 187 -9.91 -14.98 -13.24
N ASP A 188 -10.78 -15.12 -12.24
CA ASP A 188 -11.13 -16.41 -11.67
C ASP A 188 -12.53 -16.81 -12.18
N CYS A 189 -12.56 -17.76 -13.13
CA CYS A 189 -13.80 -18.26 -13.71
C CYS A 189 -14.33 -19.38 -12.83
N TRP A 190 -15.22 -19.03 -11.92
CA TRP A 190 -15.91 -20.00 -11.08
C TRP A 190 -17.19 -20.47 -11.78
N ASP A 191 -17.08 -21.52 -12.55
CA ASP A 191 -18.24 -22.23 -13.11
C ASP A 191 -18.04 -23.74 -12.96
N SER A 192 -19.14 -24.43 -12.63
CA SER A 192 -19.17 -25.89 -12.56
C SER A 192 -19.15 -26.56 -13.93
N ASN A 193 -19.36 -25.81 -15.03
CA ASN A 193 -19.32 -26.32 -16.39
C ASN A 193 -17.90 -26.19 -17.00
N PRO A 194 -17.15 -27.29 -17.17
CA PRO A 194 -15.80 -27.28 -17.74
C PRO A 194 -15.74 -26.77 -19.16
N ASP A 195 -16.78 -27.01 -19.99
CA ASP A 195 -16.80 -26.61 -21.39
C ASP A 195 -16.91 -25.09 -21.53
N LEU A 196 -17.74 -24.47 -20.68
CA LEU A 196 -17.86 -23.01 -20.65
C LEU A 196 -16.55 -22.37 -20.17
N ARG A 197 -15.89 -22.94 -19.17
CA ARG A 197 -14.58 -22.48 -18.69
C ARG A 197 -13.54 -22.53 -19.80
N ASN A 198 -13.42 -23.65 -20.50
CA ASN A 198 -12.47 -23.82 -21.60
C ASN A 198 -12.73 -22.82 -22.75
N GLN A 199 -13.99 -22.52 -23.07
CA GLN A 199 -14.36 -21.54 -24.08
C GLN A 199 -13.96 -20.11 -23.65
N LEU A 200 -14.20 -19.75 -22.38
CA LEU A 200 -13.83 -18.46 -21.82
C LEU A 200 -12.32 -18.27 -21.81
N GLU A 201 -11.55 -19.30 -21.41
CA GLU A 201 -10.09 -19.24 -21.39
C GLU A 201 -9.46 -19.00 -22.76
N GLN A 202 -10.09 -19.45 -23.86
CA GLN A 202 -9.61 -19.20 -25.21
C GLN A 202 -9.88 -17.78 -25.71
N CYS A 203 -10.89 -17.12 -25.14
CA CYS A 203 -11.36 -15.81 -25.55
C CYS A 203 -10.85 -14.67 -24.66
N LEU A 204 -10.24 -14.98 -23.53
CA LEU A 204 -9.87 -13.99 -22.53
C LEU A 204 -8.35 -13.94 -22.35
N LYS A 205 -7.83 -12.75 -22.14
CA LYS A 205 -6.46 -12.56 -21.70
C LYS A 205 -6.30 -13.20 -20.31
N LYS A 206 -5.17 -13.85 -20.07
CA LYS A 206 -4.89 -14.46 -18.77
C LYS A 206 -4.71 -13.43 -17.68
N GLU A 207 -4.15 -12.28 -18.01
CA GLU A 207 -3.84 -11.21 -17.07
C GLU A 207 -3.85 -9.84 -17.74
N LEU A 208 -4.10 -8.82 -16.93
CA LEU A 208 -4.02 -7.42 -17.30
C LEU A 208 -3.04 -6.73 -16.35
N PRO A 209 -1.79 -6.49 -16.78
CA PRO A 209 -0.83 -5.75 -15.99
C PRO A 209 -1.08 -4.24 -16.08
N TYR A 210 -0.97 -3.56 -14.94
CA TYR A 210 -1.04 -2.11 -14.81
C TYR A 210 0.23 -1.62 -14.10
N ARG A 211 0.73 -0.46 -14.51
CA ARG A 211 1.88 0.19 -13.88
C ARG A 211 1.49 1.54 -13.30
N TRP A 212 2.09 1.88 -12.17
CA TRP A 212 1.93 3.19 -11.56
C TRP A 212 2.65 4.24 -12.37
N GLN A 213 1.90 5.20 -12.91
CA GLN A 213 2.42 6.28 -13.75
C GLN A 213 1.56 7.53 -13.54
N LYS A 214 2.19 8.70 -13.37
CA LYS A 214 1.49 9.98 -13.24
C LYS A 214 0.39 9.95 -12.16
N ASN A 215 0.72 9.41 -11.00
CA ASN A 215 -0.18 9.29 -9.84
C ASN A 215 -1.40 8.38 -10.05
N ARG A 216 -1.35 7.41 -10.98
CA ARG A 216 -2.39 6.40 -11.13
C ARG A 216 -1.88 5.12 -11.76
N PHE A 217 -2.62 4.04 -11.59
CA PHE A 217 -2.37 2.80 -12.32
C PHE A 217 -2.96 2.91 -13.73
N GLU A 218 -2.12 2.68 -14.74
CA GLU A 218 -2.49 2.66 -16.15
C GLU A 218 -2.18 1.28 -16.74
N PRO A 219 -3.02 0.77 -17.68
CA PRO A 219 -2.74 -0.47 -18.38
C PRO A 219 -1.35 -0.44 -19.02
N SER A 220 -0.55 -1.47 -18.77
CA SER A 220 0.73 -1.63 -19.47
C SER A 220 0.54 -2.50 -20.71
N SER A 221 0.99 -2.03 -21.86
CA SER A 221 1.00 -2.83 -23.09
C SER A 221 1.88 -4.05 -22.84
N THR A 222 1.33 -5.24 -22.94
CA THR A 222 2.14 -6.47 -23.08
C THR A 222 2.85 -6.37 -24.43
N GLN A 223 4.20 -6.23 -24.42
CA GLN A 223 5.01 -6.36 -25.63
C GLN A 223 5.03 -7.80 -26.09
#